data_39b6e5a705693e23e0c72109d4c54567
#
_entry.id   39b6e5a705693e23e0c72109d4c54567
#
_cell.length_a   1.000
_cell.length_b   1.000
_cell.length_c   1.000
_cell.angle_alpha   90.00
_cell.angle_beta   90.00
_cell.angle_gamma   90.00
#
_symmetry.space_group_name_H-M   'P 1'
#
loop_
_entity.id
_entity.type
_entity.pdbx_description
1 polymer ?
#
loop_
_entity_poly.entity_id
_entity_poly.type
_entity_poly.pdbx_seq_one_letter_code
_entity_poly.pdbx_strand_id
1 'polypeptide(L)'
;MSGVGSSCGVGVPRTRLAAMVVGGGGGERLGGVSKPDLVFGGVRLVDRVCCALGEVTGAGVVAIVPPSVRVPSGVTRALEDPPGGGPLAGIDAGLAALSVGADCWVIVVSVDCPGIADVLRCLLAEPLGIACDGRILRGGDPEPFDQYLMGVYRAGALRRAIDEAVARHGSVRGMGVRRVLRALVLERVDVSADVCRDVDTPEDLAWWESRLG
;
A
#
# COMPACT_ATOMS: atom_id res chain seq x y z
N MET A 1 35.43 -2.85 -10.67
CA MET A 1 34.78 -1.57 -10.33
C MET A 1 33.51 -1.91 -9.57
N SER A 2 33.57 -1.84 -8.24
CA SER A 2 32.53 -2.28 -7.32
C SER A 2 31.51 -1.16 -7.18
N GLY A 3 30.30 -1.36 -7.69
CA GLY A 3 29.18 -0.44 -7.48
C GLY A 3 28.72 -0.51 -6.02
N VAL A 4 28.99 0.53 -5.28
CA VAL A 4 28.46 0.74 -3.92
C VAL A 4 26.96 1.03 -4.07
N GLY A 5 26.12 0.04 -3.81
CA GLY A 5 24.68 0.23 -3.69
C GLY A 5 24.38 1.15 -2.50
N SER A 6 23.84 2.32 -2.79
CA SER A 6 23.39 3.27 -1.79
C SER A 6 22.31 2.62 -0.93
N SER A 7 22.65 2.25 0.31
CA SER A 7 21.69 1.78 1.31
C SER A 7 20.89 2.99 1.80
N CYS A 8 19.67 3.15 1.29
CA CYS A 8 18.66 3.92 1.99
C CYS A 8 18.44 3.23 3.35
N GLY A 9 18.35 3.97 4.47
CA GLY A 9 18.41 3.50 5.87
C GLY A 9 17.52 2.33 6.32
N VAL A 10 17.10 1.49 5.43
CA VAL A 10 16.31 0.28 5.65
C VAL A 10 17.31 -0.87 5.80
N GLY A 11 17.34 -1.54 6.93
CA GLY A 11 18.16 -2.74 7.16
C GLY A 11 17.81 -3.93 6.24
N VAL A 12 16.92 -3.72 5.26
CA VAL A 12 16.51 -4.68 4.22
C VAL A 12 17.05 -4.18 2.87
N PRO A 13 17.77 -5.01 2.11
CA PRO A 13 18.19 -4.66 0.76
C PRO A 13 16.98 -4.34 -0.12
N ARG A 14 17.06 -3.31 -0.97
CA ARG A 14 15.99 -2.94 -1.91
C ARG A 14 15.51 -4.12 -2.77
N THR A 15 16.41 -5.03 -3.12
CA THR A 15 16.11 -6.27 -3.87
C THR A 15 15.18 -7.24 -3.13
N ARG A 16 14.96 -7.03 -1.82
CA ARG A 16 14.03 -7.80 -0.98
C ARG A 16 12.83 -6.98 -0.53
N LEU A 17 12.62 -5.80 -1.11
CA LEU A 17 11.50 -4.92 -0.85
C LEU A 17 10.68 -4.73 -2.12
N ALA A 18 9.45 -5.19 -2.12
CA ALA A 18 8.45 -4.99 -3.15
C ALA A 18 7.34 -4.07 -2.64
N ALA A 19 6.44 -3.66 -3.52
CA ALA A 19 5.29 -2.86 -3.12
C ALA A 19 4.02 -3.20 -3.89
N MET A 20 2.86 -2.92 -3.30
CA MET A 20 1.57 -2.90 -3.97
C MET A 20 0.76 -1.68 -3.59
N VAL A 21 0.10 -1.13 -4.61
CA VAL A 21 -0.84 -0.02 -4.51
C VAL A 21 -2.25 -0.57 -4.65
N VAL A 22 -3.07 -0.41 -3.62
CA VAL A 22 -4.47 -0.83 -3.62
C VAL A 22 -5.33 0.33 -4.13
N GLY A 23 -5.82 0.23 -5.36
CA GLY A 23 -6.59 1.29 -6.02
C GLY A 23 -8.03 0.92 -6.37
N GLY A 24 -8.52 -0.22 -5.88
CA GLY A 24 -9.87 -0.70 -6.10
C GLY A 24 -10.86 -0.14 -5.09
N GLY A 25 -11.55 0.95 -5.42
CA GLY A 25 -12.66 1.50 -4.67
C GLY A 25 -13.44 2.49 -5.53
N GLY A 26 -14.78 2.40 -5.57
CA GLY A 26 -15.62 3.35 -6.28
C GLY A 26 -15.54 4.72 -5.63
N GLY A 27 -15.10 5.75 -6.34
CA GLY A 27 -15.09 7.15 -5.89
C GLY A 27 -16.49 7.75 -5.78
N GLU A 28 -17.46 7.02 -5.20
CA GLU A 28 -18.87 7.41 -5.12
C GLU A 28 -19.06 8.78 -4.46
N ARG A 29 -18.28 9.07 -3.39
CA ARG A 29 -18.34 10.35 -2.67
C ARG A 29 -17.71 11.51 -3.43
N LEU A 30 -16.87 11.23 -4.43
CA LEU A 30 -16.26 12.21 -5.33
C LEU A 30 -16.95 12.25 -6.70
N GLY A 31 -18.25 11.94 -6.75
CA GLY A 31 -19.04 12.00 -8.00
C GLY A 31 -18.70 10.89 -8.99
N GLY A 32 -18.19 9.73 -8.54
CA GLY A 32 -17.84 8.60 -9.40
C GLY A 32 -16.49 8.74 -10.11
N VAL A 33 -15.65 9.69 -9.69
CA VAL A 33 -14.32 9.89 -10.27
C VAL A 33 -13.40 8.72 -9.86
N SER A 34 -12.62 8.22 -10.81
CA SER A 34 -11.58 7.22 -10.57
C SER A 34 -10.50 7.82 -9.65
N LYS A 35 -10.44 7.39 -8.37
CA LYS A 35 -9.43 7.89 -7.43
C LYS A 35 -7.98 7.78 -7.96
N PRO A 36 -7.56 6.65 -8.57
CA PRO A 36 -6.25 6.54 -9.19
C PRO A 36 -5.92 7.64 -10.22
N ASP A 37 -6.94 8.18 -10.90
CA ASP A 37 -6.80 9.19 -11.95
C ASP A 37 -6.96 10.64 -11.45
N LEU A 38 -7.22 10.87 -10.16
CA LEU A 38 -7.19 12.21 -9.58
C LEU A 38 -5.82 12.84 -9.76
N VAL A 39 -5.81 14.14 -10.08
CA VAL A 39 -4.58 14.90 -10.39
C VAL A 39 -4.32 15.94 -9.32
N PHE A 40 -3.11 15.94 -8.75
CA PHE A 40 -2.61 16.94 -7.82
C PHE A 40 -1.26 17.46 -8.30
N GLY A 41 -1.12 18.79 -8.44
CA GLY A 41 0.11 19.39 -8.95
C GLY A 41 0.51 18.84 -10.33
N GLY A 42 -0.48 18.56 -11.19
CA GLY A 42 -0.25 18.01 -12.54
C GLY A 42 0.09 16.52 -12.61
N VAL A 43 0.11 15.79 -11.49
CA VAL A 43 0.47 14.37 -11.41
C VAL A 43 -0.71 13.54 -10.90
N ARG A 44 -1.07 12.45 -11.62
CA ARG A 44 -2.12 11.54 -11.15
C ARG A 44 -1.69 10.82 -9.86
N LEU A 45 -2.66 10.47 -8.99
CA LEU A 45 -2.39 9.75 -7.75
C LEU A 45 -1.66 8.43 -7.98
N VAL A 46 -2.14 7.62 -8.91
CA VAL A 46 -1.49 6.34 -9.22
C VAL A 46 -0.05 6.51 -9.67
N ASP A 47 0.24 7.53 -10.48
CA ASP A 47 1.61 7.81 -10.94
C ASP A 47 2.48 8.28 -9.77
N ARG A 48 1.99 9.18 -8.93
CA ARG A 48 2.68 9.68 -7.74
C ARG A 48 3.05 8.55 -6.78
N VAL A 49 2.07 7.71 -6.43
CA VAL A 49 2.28 6.62 -5.47
C VAL A 49 3.21 5.55 -6.05
N CYS A 50 3.00 5.14 -7.30
CA CYS A 50 3.85 4.14 -7.96
C CYS A 50 5.29 4.62 -8.13
N CYS A 51 5.51 5.89 -8.50
CA CYS A 51 6.87 6.45 -8.63
C CYS A 51 7.59 6.46 -7.29
N ALA A 52 6.96 6.96 -6.22
CA ALA A 52 7.56 6.98 -4.89
C ALA A 52 7.93 5.57 -4.38
N LEU A 53 7.07 4.58 -4.63
CA LEU A 53 7.36 3.19 -4.30
C LEU A 53 8.52 2.63 -5.13
N GLY A 54 8.59 2.95 -6.42
CA GLY A 54 9.69 2.54 -7.30
C GLY A 54 11.06 3.04 -6.86
N GLU A 55 11.12 4.21 -6.20
CA GLU A 55 12.36 4.77 -5.65
C GLU A 55 12.93 3.96 -4.48
N VAL A 56 12.08 3.29 -3.69
CA VAL A 56 12.50 2.56 -2.49
C VAL A 56 12.53 1.04 -2.68
N THR A 57 11.85 0.49 -3.69
CA THR A 57 11.76 -0.95 -3.95
C THR A 57 12.71 -1.40 -5.05
N GLY A 58 13.07 -2.68 -5.07
CA GLY A 58 13.89 -3.30 -6.13
C GLY A 58 13.36 -4.69 -6.52
N ALA A 59 12.31 -5.18 -5.85
CA ALA A 59 11.64 -6.44 -6.14
C ALA A 59 10.30 -6.27 -6.87
N GLY A 60 10.01 -5.05 -7.36
CA GLY A 60 8.84 -4.75 -8.18
C GLY A 60 7.74 -3.98 -7.48
N VAL A 61 6.91 -3.34 -8.29
CA VAL A 61 5.70 -2.61 -7.88
C VAL A 61 4.49 -3.18 -8.62
N VAL A 62 3.43 -3.49 -7.90
CA VAL A 62 2.14 -3.92 -8.46
C VAL A 62 1.06 -2.88 -8.13
N ALA A 63 0.31 -2.45 -9.12
CA ALA A 63 -0.89 -1.64 -8.94
C ALA A 63 -2.14 -2.51 -9.10
N ILE A 64 -2.95 -2.58 -8.05
CA ILE A 64 -4.21 -3.32 -8.02
C ILE A 64 -5.29 -2.34 -8.42
N VAL A 65 -5.53 -2.25 -9.72
CA VAL A 65 -6.43 -1.25 -10.34
C VAL A 65 -7.17 -1.85 -11.53
N PRO A 66 -8.37 -1.33 -11.85
CA PRO A 66 -9.12 -1.75 -13.04
C PRO A 66 -8.32 -1.59 -14.33
N PRO A 67 -8.63 -2.36 -15.40
CA PRO A 67 -7.97 -2.25 -16.71
C PRO A 67 -8.07 -0.86 -17.34
N SER A 68 -9.10 -0.09 -17.00
CA SER A 68 -9.31 1.29 -17.47
C SER A 68 -8.27 2.28 -16.94
N VAL A 69 -7.64 1.99 -15.79
CA VAL A 69 -6.61 2.83 -15.18
C VAL A 69 -5.27 2.53 -15.85
N ARG A 70 -4.65 3.54 -16.46
CA ARG A 70 -3.28 3.43 -16.99
C ARG A 70 -2.29 3.44 -15.84
N VAL A 71 -1.36 2.49 -15.81
CA VAL A 71 -0.26 2.42 -14.83
C VAL A 71 1.07 2.87 -15.46
N PRO A 72 2.03 3.38 -14.66
CA PRO A 72 3.36 3.76 -15.15
C PRO A 72 4.12 2.59 -15.78
N SER A 73 5.08 2.88 -16.64
CA SER A 73 6.01 1.89 -17.18
C SER A 73 6.79 1.18 -16.06
N GLY A 74 6.94 -0.13 -16.15
CA GLY A 74 7.62 -0.94 -15.14
C GLY A 74 6.75 -1.33 -13.94
N VAL A 75 5.51 -0.85 -13.85
CA VAL A 75 4.53 -1.26 -12.84
C VAL A 75 3.66 -2.38 -13.40
N THR A 76 3.57 -3.50 -12.69
CA THR A 76 2.66 -4.60 -13.04
C THR A 76 1.25 -4.26 -12.60
N ARG A 77 0.24 -4.52 -13.43
CA ARG A 77 -1.17 -4.43 -13.02
C ARG A 77 -1.65 -5.77 -12.51
N ALA A 78 -2.40 -5.75 -11.41
CA ALA A 78 -3.18 -6.88 -10.92
C ALA A 78 -4.61 -6.45 -10.62
N LEU A 79 -5.50 -7.42 -10.58
CA LEU A 79 -6.87 -7.25 -10.11
C LEU A 79 -7.37 -8.63 -9.70
N GLU A 80 -8.17 -8.68 -8.65
CA GLU A 80 -8.86 -9.92 -8.25
C GLU A 80 -9.91 -10.34 -9.27
N ASP A 81 -10.11 -11.64 -9.42
CA ASP A 81 -11.11 -12.23 -10.31
C ASP A 81 -12.15 -13.05 -9.51
N PRO A 82 -13.44 -12.75 -9.64
CA PRO A 82 -14.02 -11.58 -10.33
C PRO A 82 -13.73 -10.25 -9.60
N PRO A 83 -13.75 -9.09 -10.30
CA PRO A 83 -13.53 -7.79 -9.68
C PRO A 83 -14.51 -7.44 -8.57
N GLY A 84 -14.16 -6.45 -7.72
CA GLY A 84 -15.02 -5.99 -6.63
C GLY A 84 -15.01 -6.88 -5.39
N GLY A 85 -13.95 -7.68 -5.23
CA GLY A 85 -13.73 -8.50 -4.04
C GLY A 85 -13.27 -7.74 -2.80
N GLY A 86 -13.01 -6.46 -2.93
CA GLY A 86 -12.52 -5.59 -1.86
C GLY A 86 -11.00 -5.64 -1.68
N PRO A 87 -10.46 -4.79 -0.79
CA PRO A 87 -9.01 -4.57 -0.71
C PRO A 87 -8.23 -5.82 -0.31
N LEU A 88 -8.77 -6.72 0.50
CA LEU A 88 -8.07 -7.95 0.87
C LEU A 88 -7.94 -8.93 -0.29
N ALA A 89 -8.97 -9.08 -1.12
CA ALA A 89 -8.91 -9.89 -2.35
C ALA A 89 -7.92 -9.27 -3.36
N GLY A 90 -7.88 -7.93 -3.43
CA GLY A 90 -6.88 -7.23 -4.21
C GLY A 90 -5.46 -7.49 -3.73
N ILE A 91 -5.21 -7.47 -2.41
CA ILE A 91 -3.89 -7.81 -1.84
C ILE A 91 -3.49 -9.25 -2.20
N ASP A 92 -4.41 -10.20 -2.16
CA ASP A 92 -4.17 -11.59 -2.56
C ASP A 92 -3.73 -11.69 -4.02
N ALA A 93 -4.46 -11.04 -4.92
CA ALA A 93 -4.09 -10.95 -6.34
C ALA A 93 -2.74 -10.24 -6.56
N GLY A 94 -2.48 -9.18 -5.81
CA GLY A 94 -1.21 -8.44 -5.82
C GLY A 94 -0.03 -9.30 -5.39
N LEU A 95 -0.18 -10.09 -4.32
CA LEU A 95 0.86 -11.04 -3.87
C LEU A 95 1.17 -12.11 -4.92
N ALA A 96 0.15 -12.62 -5.59
CA ALA A 96 0.34 -13.58 -6.69
C ALA A 96 1.11 -12.93 -7.86
N ALA A 97 0.79 -11.69 -8.22
CA ALA A 97 1.44 -10.95 -9.30
C ALA A 97 2.89 -10.57 -8.99
N LEU A 98 3.22 -10.25 -7.73
CA LEU A 98 4.58 -9.93 -7.31
C LEU A 98 5.55 -11.12 -7.44
N SER A 99 5.08 -12.35 -7.25
CA SER A 99 5.90 -13.57 -7.34
C SER A 99 7.17 -13.52 -6.50
N VAL A 100 7.12 -12.89 -5.31
CA VAL A 100 8.26 -12.73 -4.40
C VAL A 100 8.35 -13.85 -3.37
N GLY A 101 9.55 -14.14 -2.88
CA GLY A 101 9.77 -15.14 -1.84
C GLY A 101 9.19 -14.72 -0.47
N ALA A 102 8.94 -15.68 0.41
CA ALA A 102 8.34 -15.47 1.73
C ALA A 102 9.14 -14.50 2.62
N ASP A 103 10.45 -14.43 2.41
CA ASP A 103 11.36 -13.54 3.14
C ASP A 103 11.38 -12.10 2.63
N CYS A 104 10.73 -11.82 1.50
CA CYS A 104 10.60 -10.47 0.99
C CYS A 104 9.65 -9.66 1.88
N TRP A 105 9.91 -8.37 1.93
CA TRP A 105 9.02 -7.39 2.51
C TRP A 105 8.16 -6.75 1.42
N VAL A 106 6.92 -6.47 1.73
CA VAL A 106 5.97 -5.89 0.79
C VAL A 106 5.33 -4.67 1.44
N ILE A 107 5.56 -3.50 0.86
CA ILE A 107 4.84 -2.29 1.21
C ILE A 107 3.43 -2.40 0.63
N VAL A 108 2.42 -2.18 1.44
CA VAL A 108 1.01 -2.14 1.03
C VAL A 108 0.47 -0.76 1.35
N VAL A 109 0.09 -0.03 0.31
CA VAL A 109 -0.49 1.31 0.45
C VAL A 109 -1.75 1.47 -0.37
N SER A 110 -2.66 2.33 0.11
CA SER A 110 -3.81 2.75 -0.67
C SER A 110 -3.40 3.81 -1.70
N VAL A 111 -4.07 3.82 -2.86
CA VAL A 111 -3.80 4.79 -3.94
C VAL A 111 -4.19 6.21 -3.55
N ASP A 112 -5.16 6.38 -2.66
CA ASP A 112 -5.71 7.66 -2.23
C ASP A 112 -4.87 8.40 -1.17
N CYS A 113 -3.56 8.09 -1.14
CA CYS A 113 -2.59 8.68 -0.23
C CYS A 113 -1.63 9.64 -0.98
N PRO A 114 -1.97 10.92 -1.20
CA PRO A 114 -1.08 11.87 -1.87
C PRO A 114 0.22 12.12 -1.11
N GLY A 115 0.20 11.95 0.22
CA GLY A 115 1.34 12.08 1.14
C GLY A 115 2.26 10.87 1.20
N ILE A 116 2.28 10.03 0.17
CA ILE A 116 3.06 8.78 0.13
C ILE A 116 4.53 8.93 0.57
N ALA A 117 5.18 10.05 0.27
CA ALA A 117 6.57 10.29 0.68
C ALA A 117 6.74 10.31 2.20
N ASP A 118 5.79 10.92 2.93
CA ASP A 118 5.79 10.96 4.39
C ASP A 118 5.47 9.59 4.98
N VAL A 119 4.51 8.86 4.40
CA VAL A 119 4.19 7.48 4.76
C VAL A 119 5.44 6.59 4.65
N LEU A 120 6.15 6.65 3.52
CA LEU A 120 7.37 5.85 3.32
C LEU A 120 8.49 6.24 4.27
N ARG A 121 8.66 7.55 4.55
CA ARG A 121 9.65 8.02 5.52
C ARG A 121 9.38 7.46 6.91
N CYS A 122 8.12 7.45 7.36
CA CYS A 122 7.74 6.91 8.66
C CYS A 122 7.89 5.38 8.72
N LEU A 123 7.40 4.66 7.70
CA LEU A 123 7.47 3.19 7.67
C LEU A 123 8.90 2.66 7.62
N LEU A 124 9.81 3.37 6.96
CA LEU A 124 11.17 2.93 6.68
C LEU A 124 12.23 3.69 7.49
N ALA A 125 11.83 4.50 8.48
CA ALA A 125 12.74 5.27 9.33
C ALA A 125 13.73 4.38 10.11
N GLU A 126 13.25 3.25 10.61
CA GLU A 126 14.02 2.29 11.37
C GLU A 126 14.10 0.95 10.65
N PRO A 127 15.16 0.14 10.87
CA PRO A 127 15.25 -1.21 10.33
C PRO A 127 14.01 -2.05 10.66
N LEU A 128 13.58 -2.87 9.71
CA LEU A 128 12.43 -3.76 9.94
C LEU A 128 12.84 -4.91 10.85
N GLY A 129 12.10 -5.09 11.94
CA GLY A 129 12.38 -6.09 12.96
C GLY A 129 12.27 -7.53 12.43
N ILE A 130 13.19 -8.40 12.84
CA ILE A 130 13.15 -9.82 12.46
C ILE A 130 12.09 -10.61 13.23
N ALA A 131 11.63 -10.10 14.36
CA ALA A 131 10.66 -10.75 15.24
C ALA A 131 9.20 -10.36 14.96
N CYS A 132 8.94 -9.46 14.00
CA CYS A 132 7.58 -9.04 13.61
C CYS A 132 7.20 -9.53 12.22
N ASP A 133 5.90 -9.64 11.98
CA ASP A 133 5.31 -9.95 10.67
C ASP A 133 5.18 -8.70 9.79
N GLY A 134 5.24 -7.52 10.38
CA GLY A 134 5.12 -6.25 9.65
C GLY A 134 5.18 -5.03 10.56
N ARG A 135 5.11 -3.86 9.92
CA ARG A 135 5.00 -2.55 10.55
C ARG A 135 3.91 -1.76 9.87
N ILE A 136 3.07 -1.07 10.64
CA ILE A 136 2.00 -0.22 10.14
C ILE A 136 2.05 1.15 10.79
N LEU A 137 1.48 2.15 10.11
CA LEU A 137 1.23 3.44 10.72
C LEU A 137 0.00 3.37 11.63
N ARG A 138 0.01 4.20 12.65
CA ARG A 138 -1.13 4.44 13.52
C ARG A 138 -1.35 5.95 13.60
N GLY A 139 -2.44 6.41 13.02
CA GLY A 139 -2.80 7.83 12.95
C GLY A 139 -4.25 7.98 12.56
N GLY A 140 -4.75 9.20 12.56
CA GLY A 140 -6.14 9.54 12.25
C GLY A 140 -6.69 10.58 13.20
N ASP A 141 -7.87 11.14 12.87
CA ASP A 141 -8.58 12.15 13.61
C ASP A 141 -10.05 11.71 13.73
N PRO A 142 -10.76 11.86 14.89
CA PRO A 142 -10.28 12.44 16.16
C PRO A 142 -9.39 11.50 17.00
N GLU A 143 -9.41 10.17 16.76
CA GLU A 143 -8.60 9.20 17.49
C GLU A 143 -7.70 8.39 16.55
N PRO A 144 -6.41 8.16 16.91
CA PRO A 144 -5.51 7.35 16.10
C PRO A 144 -5.99 5.90 16.00
N PHE A 145 -5.94 5.33 14.79
CA PHE A 145 -6.25 3.93 14.53
C PHE A 145 -5.20 3.26 13.62
N ASP A 146 -5.18 1.92 13.65
CA ASP A 146 -4.23 1.12 12.86
C ASP A 146 -4.54 1.23 11.36
N GLN A 147 -3.55 1.70 10.58
CA GLN A 147 -3.63 1.93 9.14
C GLN A 147 -3.08 0.72 8.36
N TYR A 148 -3.88 -0.32 8.19
CA TYR A 148 -3.44 -1.58 7.55
C TYR A 148 -3.10 -1.43 6.06
N LEU A 149 -3.57 -0.38 5.38
CA LEU A 149 -3.20 -0.03 4.00
C LEU A 149 -2.15 1.08 3.95
N MET A 150 -1.41 1.29 5.04
CA MET A 150 -0.18 2.08 5.13
C MET A 150 0.81 1.28 5.98
N GLY A 151 1.32 0.18 5.41
CA GLY A 151 2.16 -0.75 6.13
C GLY A 151 3.19 -1.45 5.27
N VAL A 152 4.14 -2.11 5.92
CA VAL A 152 5.12 -3.00 5.30
C VAL A 152 5.06 -4.35 6.01
N TYR A 153 4.98 -5.43 5.26
CA TYR A 153 4.69 -6.78 5.75
C TYR A 153 5.67 -7.80 5.16
N ARG A 154 5.98 -8.86 5.91
CA ARG A 154 6.62 -10.03 5.31
C ARG A 154 5.64 -10.70 4.34
N ALA A 155 6.09 -10.97 3.12
CA ALA A 155 5.27 -11.63 2.10
C ALA A 155 4.70 -12.97 2.59
N GLY A 156 5.53 -13.77 3.27
CA GLY A 156 5.11 -15.05 3.85
C GLY A 156 4.06 -14.90 4.95
N ALA A 157 4.13 -13.83 5.75
CA ALA A 157 3.13 -13.58 6.79
C ALA A 157 1.78 -13.15 6.20
N LEU A 158 1.81 -12.25 5.19
CA LEU A 158 0.59 -11.88 4.44
C LEU A 158 -0.05 -13.12 3.79
N ARG A 159 0.75 -13.94 3.09
CA ARG A 159 0.25 -15.15 2.43
C ARG A 159 -0.40 -16.09 3.45
N ARG A 160 0.28 -16.41 4.53
CA ARG A 160 -0.23 -17.26 5.60
C ARG A 160 -1.56 -16.73 6.17
N ALA A 161 -1.64 -15.44 6.48
CA ALA A 161 -2.86 -14.86 7.03
C ALA A 161 -4.05 -14.92 6.05
N ILE A 162 -3.80 -14.72 4.75
CA ILE A 162 -4.82 -14.83 3.71
C ILE A 162 -5.25 -16.29 3.53
N ASP A 163 -4.31 -17.23 3.45
CA ASP A 163 -4.58 -18.67 3.27
C ASP A 163 -5.40 -19.25 4.45
N GLU A 164 -5.07 -18.83 5.69
CA GLU A 164 -5.85 -19.19 6.88
C GLU A 164 -7.28 -18.61 6.83
N ALA A 165 -7.44 -17.39 6.32
CA ALA A 165 -8.77 -16.79 6.16
C ALA A 165 -9.57 -17.52 5.09
N VAL A 166 -8.96 -17.89 3.96
CA VAL A 166 -9.58 -18.70 2.89
C VAL A 166 -9.97 -20.07 3.44
N ALA A 167 -9.07 -20.74 4.14
CA ALA A 167 -9.36 -22.07 4.72
C ALA A 167 -10.53 -22.05 5.71
N ARG A 168 -10.67 -20.96 6.47
CA ARG A 168 -11.72 -20.80 7.50
C ARG A 168 -13.07 -20.35 6.93
N HIS A 169 -13.06 -19.54 5.87
CA HIS A 169 -14.25 -18.86 5.36
C HIS A 169 -14.59 -19.19 3.89
N GLY A 170 -13.76 -19.97 3.22
CA GLY A 170 -13.90 -20.32 1.79
C GLY A 170 -13.41 -19.24 0.83
N SER A 171 -13.35 -17.98 1.24
CA SER A 171 -12.93 -16.84 0.41
C SER A 171 -12.58 -15.65 1.29
N VAL A 172 -11.73 -14.75 0.76
CA VAL A 172 -11.44 -13.43 1.37
C VAL A 172 -12.24 -12.28 0.74
N ARG A 173 -13.10 -12.58 -0.23
CA ARG A 173 -13.93 -11.56 -0.90
C ARG A 173 -14.90 -10.90 0.08
N GLY A 174 -14.98 -9.57 0.02
CA GLY A 174 -15.81 -8.77 0.92
C GLY A 174 -15.30 -8.71 2.37
N MET A 175 -14.17 -9.35 2.67
CA MET A 175 -13.58 -9.26 4.01
C MET A 175 -12.79 -7.96 4.18
N GLY A 176 -13.01 -7.28 5.31
CA GLY A 176 -12.20 -6.12 5.67
C GLY A 176 -10.77 -6.52 6.01
N VAL A 177 -9.80 -5.74 5.54
CA VAL A 177 -8.35 -5.96 5.75
C VAL A 177 -8.01 -6.13 7.23
N ARG A 178 -8.55 -5.28 8.09
CA ARG A 178 -8.37 -5.34 9.55
C ARG A 178 -8.74 -6.71 10.13
N ARG A 179 -9.79 -7.35 9.63
CA ARG A 179 -10.27 -8.64 10.15
C ARG A 179 -9.21 -9.72 10.07
N VAL A 180 -8.36 -9.67 9.05
CA VAL A 180 -7.32 -10.67 8.79
C VAL A 180 -5.98 -10.20 9.32
N LEU A 181 -5.53 -9.00 8.96
CA LEU A 181 -4.17 -8.55 9.26
C LEU A 181 -3.94 -8.21 10.74
N ARG A 182 -4.99 -7.99 11.54
CA ARG A 182 -4.85 -7.80 12.99
C ARG A 182 -4.30 -9.02 13.74
N ALA A 183 -4.30 -10.20 13.11
CA ALA A 183 -3.74 -11.43 13.68
C ALA A 183 -2.21 -11.49 13.56
N LEU A 184 -1.62 -10.62 12.73
CA LEU A 184 -0.17 -10.54 12.55
C LEU A 184 0.49 -9.82 13.74
N VAL A 185 1.73 -10.17 14.01
CA VAL A 185 2.59 -9.46 14.97
C VAL A 185 3.12 -8.19 14.31
N LEU A 186 2.49 -7.05 14.60
CA LEU A 186 2.76 -5.78 13.93
C LEU A 186 3.40 -4.76 14.87
N GLU A 187 4.49 -4.15 14.42
CA GLU A 187 5.00 -2.90 14.99
C GLU A 187 4.08 -1.74 14.57
N ARG A 188 3.83 -0.80 15.48
CA ARG A 188 3.03 0.40 15.23
C ARG A 188 3.89 1.64 15.32
N VAL A 189 3.81 2.48 14.30
CA VAL A 189 4.46 3.79 14.27
C VAL A 189 3.39 4.85 14.42
N ASP A 190 3.36 5.52 15.56
CA ASP A 190 2.43 6.63 15.80
C ASP A 190 2.84 7.84 14.95
N VAL A 191 1.89 8.39 14.21
CA VAL A 191 2.08 9.53 13.32
C VAL A 191 0.94 10.53 13.46
N SER A 192 1.15 11.78 13.01
CA SER A 192 0.08 12.77 12.95
C SER A 192 -1.01 12.34 11.94
N ALA A 193 -2.25 12.79 12.16
CA ALA A 193 -3.37 12.52 11.27
C ALA A 193 -3.08 12.93 9.82
N ASP A 194 -2.33 14.02 9.62
CA ASP A 194 -1.95 14.52 8.29
C ASP A 194 -1.17 13.51 7.45
N VAL A 195 -0.33 12.68 8.07
CA VAL A 195 0.44 11.63 7.36
C VAL A 195 -0.48 10.55 6.81
N CYS A 196 -1.55 10.23 7.54
CA CYS A 196 -2.52 9.19 7.17
C CYS A 196 -3.72 9.73 6.40
N ARG A 197 -3.73 11.03 6.06
CA ARG A 197 -4.87 11.65 5.39
C ARG A 197 -5.00 11.13 3.97
N ASP A 198 -6.11 10.50 3.67
CA ASP A 198 -6.52 10.04 2.35
C ASP A 198 -7.32 11.14 1.61
N VAL A 199 -7.78 10.81 0.39
CA VAL A 199 -8.66 11.68 -0.40
C VAL A 199 -10.00 10.98 -0.56
N ASP A 200 -10.95 11.33 0.33
CA ASP A 200 -12.29 10.77 0.32
C ASP A 200 -13.38 11.82 0.03
N THR A 201 -13.11 13.09 0.33
CA THR A 201 -14.07 14.18 0.25
C THR A 201 -13.53 15.35 -0.56
N PRO A 202 -14.40 16.29 -1.03
CA PRO A 202 -13.95 17.53 -1.65
C PRO A 202 -13.07 18.41 -0.75
N GLU A 203 -13.27 18.34 0.58
CA GLU A 203 -12.46 19.04 1.57
C GLU A 203 -11.04 18.46 1.62
N ASP A 204 -10.88 17.13 1.51
CA ASP A 204 -9.57 16.49 1.42
C ASP A 204 -8.86 16.88 0.13
N LEU A 205 -9.59 16.95 -0.97
CA LEU A 205 -9.09 17.44 -2.25
C LEU A 205 -8.48 18.83 -2.11
N ALA A 206 -9.25 19.80 -1.58
CA ALA A 206 -8.82 21.18 -1.39
C ALA A 206 -7.60 21.27 -0.45
N TRP A 207 -7.58 20.46 0.62
CA TRP A 207 -6.48 20.40 1.56
C TRP A 207 -5.18 19.94 0.90
N TRP A 208 -5.25 18.89 0.08
CA TRP A 208 -4.09 18.37 -0.65
C TRP A 208 -3.63 19.30 -1.78
N GLU A 209 -4.57 19.94 -2.51
CA GLU A 209 -4.24 20.94 -3.53
C GLU A 209 -3.44 22.10 -2.94
N SER A 210 -3.79 22.58 -1.73
CA SER A 210 -3.04 23.65 -1.06
C SER A 210 -1.61 23.26 -0.68
N ARG A 211 -1.27 21.98 -0.63
CA ARG A 211 0.05 21.47 -0.21
C ARG A 211 0.90 20.93 -1.37
N LEU A 212 0.27 20.51 -2.44
CA LEU A 212 0.93 19.85 -3.58
C LEU A 212 0.76 20.59 -4.90
N GLY A 213 -0.07 21.66 -4.89
CA GLY A 213 -0.34 22.53 -6.04
C GLY A 213 0.76 23.54 -6.34
#